data_92446917bdab6efcce49c6583b9b0067
#
_entry.id   92446917bdab6efcce49c6583b9b0067
#
_cell.length_a   1.000
_cell.length_b   1.000
_cell.length_c   1.000
_cell.angle_alpha   90.00
_cell.angle_beta   90.00
_cell.angle_gamma   90.00
#
_symmetry.space_group_name_H-M   'P 1'
#
loop_
_entity.id
_entity.type
_entity.pdbx_description
1 polymer ?
#
loop_
_entity_poly.entity_id
_entity_poly.type
_entity_poly.pdbx_seq_one_letter_code
_entity_poly.pdbx_strand_id
1 'polypeptide(L)'
;DRAQNRIRGGWWVTLSGYHVPYIKRLDYDTPGWAKALPYLAPLKSYYADLGRLSDRYRKERDKPVFLAHLAVSDAMFHLFTAEQLEPALKAFEDVVRSIYLEGKGELGVLLFSDHGNSQVPSRPAPINEHLEQRGWRVRGSIEGVRDVAMPDYGLIGMAAVYCKPEATEELADVLVEAEGVDLVVYANSSGGATIRTSVGRGHLRWSDDGSRNWYEATGQDPLELLAVFKRLRAEGRLSADGSASDADLFAATAGSWYPDPAARIRNWALNHVQNRADILVSLKPGYFHGAGVFTHIVDFVGTHGAMESASTLGFAMGTSPLPPAQRLADLLPEEFMKTEKRK
;
A
#
# COMPACT_ATOMS: atom_id res chain seq x y z
N ASP A 1 4.71 1.91 18.89
CA ASP A 1 4.91 3.26 19.42
C ASP A 1 6.38 3.47 19.79
N ARG A 2 7.11 4.23 18.95
CA ARG A 2 8.56 4.46 19.15
C ARG A 2 8.90 5.11 20.49
N ALA A 3 8.08 6.06 20.96
CA ALA A 3 8.34 6.75 22.23
C ALA A 3 8.29 5.82 23.45
N GLN A 4 7.60 4.70 23.32
CA GLN A 4 7.44 3.70 24.39
C GLN A 4 7.99 2.33 24.02
N ASN A 5 8.70 2.20 22.89
CA ASN A 5 9.12 0.91 22.33
C ASN A 5 7.95 -0.12 22.22
N ARG A 6 6.75 0.34 21.94
CA ARG A 6 5.55 -0.47 21.87
C ARG A 6 4.79 -0.20 20.59
N ILE A 7 4.21 -1.23 20.02
CA ILE A 7 3.16 -1.09 19.02
C ILE A 7 1.89 -0.75 19.76
N ARG A 8 1.39 0.48 19.58
CA ARG A 8 0.12 0.92 20.15
C ARG A 8 -1.01 0.65 19.17
N GLY A 9 -2.10 0.31 19.72
CA GLY A 9 -3.34 0.01 19.04
C GLY A 9 -3.66 -1.46 19.23
N GLY A 10 -4.81 -1.73 19.79
CA GLY A 10 -5.36 -3.07 19.78
C GLY A 10 -5.74 -3.45 18.35
N TRP A 11 -5.82 -4.73 18.10
CA TRP A 11 -6.25 -5.34 16.84
C TRP A 11 -7.45 -4.63 16.19
N TRP A 12 -8.46 -4.24 16.99
CA TRP A 12 -9.65 -3.53 16.53
C TRP A 12 -9.35 -2.14 15.96
N VAL A 13 -8.48 -1.38 16.62
CA VAL A 13 -8.09 -0.02 16.18
C VAL A 13 -7.38 -0.08 14.84
N THR A 14 -6.56 -1.09 14.65
CA THR A 14 -5.79 -1.31 13.42
C THR A 14 -6.71 -1.66 12.24
N LEU A 15 -7.64 -2.59 12.43
CA LEU A 15 -8.59 -2.99 11.38
C LEU A 15 -9.65 -1.93 11.08
N SER A 16 -10.05 -1.14 12.06
CA SER A 16 -11.09 -0.12 11.86
C SER A 16 -10.60 1.17 11.21
N GLY A 17 -9.29 1.36 11.05
CA GLY A 17 -8.70 2.60 10.54
C GLY A 17 -9.01 3.83 11.40
N TYR A 18 -9.30 3.63 12.69
CA TYR A 18 -9.84 4.66 13.58
C TYR A 18 -8.96 5.90 13.75
N HIS A 19 -7.65 5.78 13.50
CA HIS A 19 -6.69 6.86 13.63
C HIS A 19 -6.19 7.43 12.30
N VAL A 20 -6.84 7.08 11.18
CA VAL A 20 -6.42 7.57 9.86
C VAL A 20 -7.06 8.93 9.57
N PRO A 21 -6.27 10.02 9.48
CA PRO A 21 -6.81 11.38 9.39
C PRO A 21 -7.69 11.63 8.16
N TYR A 22 -7.43 10.95 7.04
CA TYR A 22 -8.19 11.15 5.80
C TYR A 22 -9.65 10.66 5.89
N ILE A 23 -9.96 9.71 6.77
CA ILE A 23 -11.34 9.23 6.97
C ILE A 23 -12.29 10.38 7.32
N LYS A 24 -11.80 11.39 8.03
CA LYS A 24 -12.59 12.58 8.38
C LYS A 24 -12.98 13.45 7.18
N ARG A 25 -12.37 13.23 6.02
CA ARG A 25 -12.65 13.95 4.77
C ARG A 25 -13.66 13.23 3.89
N LEU A 26 -13.91 11.96 4.17
CA LEU A 26 -14.89 11.17 3.44
C LEU A 26 -16.31 11.58 3.86
N ASP A 27 -17.17 11.75 2.89
CA ASP A 27 -18.61 11.93 3.11
C ASP A 27 -19.28 10.60 3.40
N TYR A 28 -18.71 9.53 2.87
CA TYR A 28 -19.06 8.16 3.18
C TYR A 28 -17.81 7.30 3.38
N ASP A 29 -17.77 6.55 4.46
CA ASP A 29 -16.87 5.43 4.71
C ASP A 29 -17.68 4.27 5.30
N THR A 30 -17.33 3.05 4.97
CA THR A 30 -17.94 1.86 5.57
C THR A 30 -17.89 1.95 7.09
N PRO A 31 -19.02 1.86 7.83
CA PRO A 31 -19.01 1.96 9.29
C PRO A 31 -18.06 0.95 9.93
N GLY A 32 -17.31 1.38 10.96
CA GLY A 32 -16.27 0.53 11.59
C GLY A 32 -16.78 -0.84 12.04
N TRP A 33 -18.01 -0.91 12.59
CA TRP A 33 -18.63 -2.18 12.98
C TRP A 33 -18.94 -3.10 11.79
N ALA A 34 -19.12 -2.53 10.58
CA ALA A 34 -19.40 -3.28 9.36
C ALA A 34 -18.11 -3.79 8.68
N LYS A 35 -16.94 -3.25 9.02
CA LYS A 35 -15.66 -3.61 8.39
C LYS A 35 -15.19 -5.04 8.71
N ALA A 36 -15.65 -5.65 9.81
CA ALA A 36 -15.34 -7.04 10.17
C ALA A 36 -16.33 -8.06 9.58
N LEU A 37 -17.56 -7.66 9.24
CA LEU A 37 -18.60 -8.54 8.73
C LEU A 37 -18.31 -9.16 7.34
N PRO A 38 -17.56 -8.52 6.44
CA PRO A 38 -17.27 -9.05 5.12
C PRO A 38 -16.58 -10.41 5.13
N TYR A 39 -15.77 -10.70 6.13
CA TYR A 39 -15.12 -12.02 6.25
C TYR A 39 -16.08 -13.15 6.62
N LEU A 40 -17.27 -12.83 7.15
CA LEU A 40 -18.31 -13.81 7.51
C LEU A 40 -19.43 -13.88 6.46
N ALA A 41 -19.78 -12.77 5.85
CA ALA A 41 -20.87 -12.67 4.87
C ALA A 41 -20.54 -11.61 3.79
N PRO A 42 -19.55 -11.87 2.91
CA PRO A 42 -18.96 -10.85 2.05
C PRO A 42 -19.98 -10.18 1.12
N LEU A 43 -20.71 -10.94 0.31
CA LEU A 43 -21.68 -10.37 -0.64
C LEU A 43 -22.80 -9.60 0.06
N LYS A 44 -23.35 -10.16 1.15
CA LYS A 44 -24.43 -9.49 1.91
C LYS A 44 -23.95 -8.17 2.50
N SER A 45 -22.74 -8.15 3.03
CA SER A 45 -22.11 -6.94 3.58
C SER A 45 -21.87 -5.91 2.50
N TYR A 46 -21.40 -6.33 1.33
CA TYR A 46 -21.14 -5.47 0.20
C TYR A 46 -22.40 -4.80 -0.35
N TYR A 47 -23.46 -5.58 -0.62
CA TYR A 47 -24.73 -5.02 -1.09
C TYR A 47 -25.36 -4.06 -0.08
N ALA A 48 -25.26 -4.38 1.22
CA ALA A 48 -25.70 -3.46 2.27
C ALA A 48 -24.88 -2.17 2.31
N ASP A 49 -23.59 -2.25 1.99
CA ASP A 49 -22.70 -1.07 1.93
C ASP A 49 -23.03 -0.19 0.73
N LEU A 50 -23.25 -0.77 -0.43
CA LEU A 50 -23.73 -0.06 -1.62
C LEU A 50 -25.05 0.67 -1.37
N GLY A 51 -25.99 0.03 -0.68
CA GLY A 51 -27.24 0.67 -0.28
C GLY A 51 -27.02 1.90 0.61
N ARG A 52 -26.18 1.77 1.64
CA ARG A 52 -25.81 2.88 2.53
C ARG A 52 -25.11 4.01 1.79
N LEU A 53 -24.19 3.69 0.88
CA LEU A 53 -23.53 4.69 0.03
C LEU A 53 -24.56 5.48 -0.78
N SER A 54 -25.46 4.78 -1.47
CA SER A 54 -26.50 5.39 -2.31
C SER A 54 -27.43 6.32 -1.48
N ASP A 55 -27.86 5.85 -0.31
CA ASP A 55 -28.70 6.64 0.59
C ASP A 55 -27.98 7.88 1.13
N ARG A 56 -26.68 7.73 1.44
CA ARG A 56 -25.86 8.86 1.91
C ARG A 56 -25.66 9.89 0.83
N TYR A 57 -25.33 9.46 -0.39
CA TYR A 57 -25.20 10.36 -1.54
C TYR A 57 -26.50 11.16 -1.77
N ARG A 58 -27.66 10.51 -1.81
CA ARG A 58 -28.95 11.20 -2.05
C ARG A 58 -29.28 12.26 -0.99
N LYS A 59 -28.84 12.03 0.25
CA LYS A 59 -28.99 13.02 1.36
C LYS A 59 -28.05 14.21 1.22
N GLU A 60 -26.94 14.06 0.56
CA GLU A 60 -25.88 15.06 0.44
C GLU A 60 -25.60 15.49 -1.01
N ARG A 61 -26.54 15.19 -1.94
CA ARG A 61 -26.38 15.43 -3.37
C ARG A 61 -26.12 16.89 -3.76
N ASP A 62 -26.48 17.84 -2.90
CA ASP A 62 -26.29 19.28 -3.12
C ASP A 62 -24.87 19.75 -2.76
N LYS A 63 -24.02 18.87 -2.26
CA LYS A 63 -22.60 19.18 -2.05
C LYS A 63 -21.88 19.30 -3.40
N PRO A 64 -20.95 20.27 -3.53
CA PRO A 64 -20.17 20.44 -4.75
C PRO A 64 -19.28 19.21 -5.03
N VAL A 65 -18.93 18.47 -3.98
CA VAL A 65 -18.16 17.23 -4.07
C VAL A 65 -18.64 16.24 -3.01
N PHE A 66 -18.70 14.98 -3.40
CA PHE A 66 -18.99 13.85 -2.52
C PHE A 66 -17.88 12.81 -2.66
N LEU A 67 -17.17 12.56 -1.58
CA LEU A 67 -16.06 11.59 -1.53
C LEU A 67 -16.45 10.37 -0.70
N ALA A 68 -16.39 9.19 -1.31
CA ALA A 68 -16.78 7.93 -0.69
C ALA A 68 -15.68 6.87 -0.74
N HIS A 69 -15.62 6.03 0.29
CA HIS A 69 -14.76 4.86 0.37
C HIS A 69 -15.58 3.62 0.76
N LEU A 70 -15.44 2.56 -0.04
CA LEU A 70 -16.10 1.27 0.15
C LEU A 70 -15.10 0.24 0.67
N ALA A 71 -14.84 0.22 1.98
CA ALA A 71 -13.85 -0.69 2.57
C ALA A 71 -14.23 -2.19 2.47
N VAL A 72 -15.52 -2.51 2.27
CA VAL A 72 -15.98 -3.91 2.11
C VAL A 72 -15.46 -4.54 0.82
N SER A 73 -15.17 -3.74 -0.21
CA SER A 73 -14.61 -4.25 -1.47
C SER A 73 -13.26 -4.94 -1.26
N ASP A 74 -12.41 -4.42 -0.38
CA ASP A 74 -11.11 -4.99 -0.07
C ASP A 74 -11.23 -6.45 0.42
N ALA A 75 -12.09 -6.71 1.40
CA ALA A 75 -12.35 -8.08 1.88
C ALA A 75 -12.84 -9.01 0.76
N MET A 76 -13.62 -8.52 -0.18
CA MET A 76 -14.09 -9.33 -1.31
C MET A 76 -12.95 -9.72 -2.25
N PHE A 77 -12.02 -8.81 -2.53
CA PHE A 77 -10.84 -9.10 -3.34
C PHE A 77 -9.86 -10.06 -2.67
N HIS A 78 -9.89 -10.19 -1.35
CA HIS A 78 -9.17 -11.25 -0.63
C HIS A 78 -9.82 -12.61 -0.75
N LEU A 79 -11.16 -12.69 -0.86
CA LEU A 79 -11.94 -13.91 -0.69
C LEU A 79 -12.46 -14.52 -2.00
N PHE A 80 -12.58 -13.74 -3.05
CA PHE A 80 -13.23 -14.13 -4.30
C PHE A 80 -12.29 -14.04 -5.50
N THR A 81 -12.41 -15.03 -6.39
CA THR A 81 -11.77 -14.98 -7.70
C THR A 81 -12.40 -13.89 -8.57
N ALA A 82 -11.74 -13.49 -9.65
CA ALA A 82 -12.25 -12.50 -10.60
C ALA A 82 -13.67 -12.82 -11.11
N GLU A 83 -13.94 -14.10 -11.41
CA GLU A 83 -15.26 -14.56 -11.87
C GLU A 83 -16.33 -14.41 -10.78
N GLN A 84 -15.98 -14.68 -9.53
CA GLN A 84 -16.90 -14.53 -8.39
C GLN A 84 -17.17 -13.06 -8.04
N LEU A 85 -16.27 -12.15 -8.42
CA LEU A 85 -16.42 -10.70 -8.22
C LEU A 85 -17.35 -10.05 -9.24
N GLU A 86 -17.57 -10.65 -10.42
CA GLU A 86 -18.36 -10.05 -11.51
C GLU A 86 -19.76 -9.58 -11.08
N PRO A 87 -20.58 -10.35 -10.34
CA PRO A 87 -21.90 -9.88 -9.90
C PRO A 87 -21.82 -8.66 -8.96
N ALA A 88 -20.78 -8.60 -8.12
CA ALA A 88 -20.57 -7.49 -7.20
C ALA A 88 -20.13 -6.22 -7.93
N LEU A 89 -19.24 -6.34 -8.91
CA LEU A 89 -18.82 -5.23 -9.77
C LEU A 89 -20.01 -4.71 -10.59
N LYS A 90 -20.87 -5.60 -11.08
CA LYS A 90 -22.10 -5.21 -11.78
C LYS A 90 -23.05 -4.43 -10.88
N ALA A 91 -23.24 -4.85 -9.63
CA ALA A 91 -24.06 -4.11 -8.67
C ALA A 91 -23.47 -2.73 -8.34
N PHE A 92 -22.15 -2.60 -8.26
CA PHE A 92 -21.47 -1.32 -8.10
C PHE A 92 -21.70 -0.42 -9.31
N GLU A 93 -21.53 -0.95 -10.53
CA GLU A 93 -21.83 -0.23 -11.78
C GLU A 93 -23.25 0.29 -11.78
N ASP A 94 -24.24 -0.54 -11.41
CA ASP A 94 -25.64 -0.16 -11.39
C ASP A 94 -25.92 0.99 -10.41
N VAL A 95 -25.30 0.98 -9.23
CA VAL A 95 -25.39 2.08 -8.26
C VAL A 95 -24.77 3.36 -8.80
N VAL A 96 -23.56 3.30 -9.34
CA VAL A 96 -22.87 4.46 -9.91
C VAL A 96 -23.64 5.01 -11.12
N ARG A 97 -24.14 4.15 -11.98
CA ARG A 97 -24.97 4.52 -13.13
C ARG A 97 -26.25 5.23 -12.68
N SER A 98 -26.94 4.72 -11.64
CA SER A 98 -28.11 5.36 -11.07
C SER A 98 -27.80 6.77 -10.57
N ILE A 99 -26.73 6.93 -9.80
CA ILE A 99 -26.26 8.23 -9.29
C ILE A 99 -25.97 9.20 -10.46
N TYR A 100 -25.25 8.74 -11.47
CA TYR A 100 -24.91 9.54 -12.65
C TYR A 100 -26.15 10.01 -13.42
N LEU A 101 -27.12 9.12 -13.65
CA LEU A 101 -28.37 9.45 -14.33
C LEU A 101 -29.26 10.39 -13.52
N GLU A 102 -29.29 10.27 -12.18
CA GLU A 102 -29.95 11.22 -11.29
C GLU A 102 -29.35 12.64 -11.41
N GLY A 103 -28.05 12.75 -11.70
CA GLY A 103 -27.36 14.02 -11.96
C GLY A 103 -27.59 14.62 -13.36
N LYS A 104 -28.40 13.98 -14.21
CA LYS A 104 -28.79 14.46 -15.56
C LYS A 104 -27.63 14.80 -16.48
N GLY A 105 -26.46 14.15 -16.28
CA GLY A 105 -25.25 14.38 -17.05
C GLY A 105 -24.39 15.59 -16.63
N GLU A 106 -24.81 16.31 -15.59
CA GLU A 106 -24.03 17.41 -15.02
C GLU A 106 -23.05 16.94 -13.94
N LEU A 107 -23.19 15.69 -13.48
CA LEU A 107 -22.33 15.09 -12.46
C LEU A 107 -21.01 14.59 -13.06
N GLY A 108 -19.90 15.14 -12.60
CA GLY A 108 -18.59 14.55 -12.82
C GLY A 108 -18.39 13.35 -11.86
N VAL A 109 -18.05 12.18 -12.41
CA VAL A 109 -17.76 10.98 -11.62
C VAL A 109 -16.32 10.57 -11.84
N LEU A 110 -15.61 10.26 -10.73
CA LEU A 110 -14.28 9.68 -10.73
C LEU A 110 -14.30 8.45 -9.83
N LEU A 111 -14.02 7.28 -10.41
CA LEU A 111 -13.86 6.01 -9.72
C LEU A 111 -12.38 5.64 -9.71
N PHE A 112 -11.87 5.21 -8.58
CA PHE A 112 -10.49 4.75 -8.48
C PHE A 112 -10.34 3.75 -7.34
N SER A 113 -9.34 2.89 -7.45
CA SER A 113 -8.90 2.06 -6.33
C SER A 113 -7.69 2.71 -5.64
N ASP A 114 -7.55 2.46 -4.36
CA ASP A 114 -6.41 2.89 -3.54
C ASP A 114 -5.14 2.06 -3.79
N HIS A 115 -5.31 0.82 -4.24
CA HIS A 115 -4.25 -0.11 -4.65
C HIS A 115 -4.79 -1.17 -5.62
N GLY A 116 -3.88 -2.03 -6.09
CA GLY A 116 -4.21 -3.24 -6.83
C GLY A 116 -4.42 -4.45 -5.92
N ASN A 117 -4.56 -5.64 -6.53
CA ASN A 117 -4.61 -6.92 -5.83
C ASN A 117 -4.00 -8.00 -6.72
N SER A 118 -3.15 -8.85 -6.16
CA SER A 118 -2.40 -9.85 -6.92
C SER A 118 -3.27 -10.96 -7.51
N GLN A 119 -4.45 -11.22 -6.93
CA GLN A 119 -5.34 -12.34 -7.31
C GLN A 119 -4.62 -13.69 -7.40
N VAL A 120 -3.62 -13.89 -6.54
CA VAL A 120 -2.86 -15.13 -6.41
C VAL A 120 -3.20 -15.76 -5.06
N PRO A 121 -3.62 -17.05 -5.02
CA PRO A 121 -3.84 -17.74 -3.76
C PRO A 121 -2.65 -17.60 -2.82
N SER A 122 -2.92 -17.13 -1.60
CA SER A 122 -1.86 -16.66 -0.72
C SER A 122 -1.87 -17.37 0.62
N ARG A 123 -0.66 -17.60 1.17
CA ARG A 123 -0.42 -18.25 2.46
C ARG A 123 0.42 -17.36 3.37
N PRO A 124 0.38 -17.56 4.70
CA PRO A 124 1.26 -16.83 5.60
C PRO A 124 2.73 -17.03 5.27
N ALA A 125 3.51 -15.96 5.23
CA ALA A 125 4.96 -16.04 5.17
C ALA A 125 5.51 -16.40 6.56
N PRO A 126 6.38 -17.42 6.70
CA PRO A 126 6.87 -17.90 8.00
C PRO A 126 8.00 -17.02 8.57
N ILE A 127 7.77 -15.68 8.60
CA ILE A 127 8.80 -14.72 9.01
C ILE A 127 9.13 -14.86 10.49
N ASN A 128 8.11 -15.05 11.34
CA ASN A 128 8.32 -15.17 12.79
C ASN A 128 9.17 -16.39 13.12
N GLU A 129 8.81 -17.54 12.57
CA GLU A 129 9.52 -18.80 12.77
C GLU A 129 10.96 -18.71 12.25
N HIS A 130 11.17 -18.07 11.10
CA HIS A 130 12.49 -17.85 10.53
C HIS A 130 13.36 -17.00 11.44
N LEU A 131 12.82 -15.90 11.97
CA LEU A 131 13.52 -15.01 12.89
C LEU A 131 13.89 -15.71 14.21
N GLU A 132 12.95 -16.47 14.78
CA GLU A 132 13.18 -17.21 16.02
C GLU A 132 14.28 -18.28 15.87
N GLN A 133 14.28 -19.00 14.74
CA GLN A 133 15.34 -19.96 14.41
C GLN A 133 16.74 -19.33 14.28
N ARG A 134 16.79 -18.03 13.99
CA ARG A 134 18.04 -17.23 13.87
C ARG A 134 18.36 -16.47 15.16
N GLY A 135 17.67 -16.76 16.28
CA GLY A 135 17.93 -16.19 17.60
C GLY A 135 17.36 -14.77 17.82
N TRP A 136 16.42 -14.34 16.98
CA TRP A 136 15.63 -13.14 17.20
C TRP A 136 14.40 -13.45 18.05
N ARG A 137 13.88 -12.46 18.76
CA ARG A 137 12.69 -12.61 19.60
C ARG A 137 11.59 -11.71 19.09
N VAL A 138 10.57 -12.31 18.49
CA VAL A 138 9.38 -11.57 18.03
C VAL A 138 8.50 -11.24 19.23
N ARG A 139 8.30 -9.94 19.50
CA ARG A 139 7.61 -9.42 20.70
C ARG A 139 6.79 -8.19 20.40
N GLY A 140 5.85 -7.85 21.32
CA GLY A 140 5.08 -6.60 21.24
C GLY A 140 5.85 -5.35 21.70
N SER A 141 7.09 -5.51 22.24
CA SER A 141 7.97 -4.41 22.67
C SER A 141 9.43 -4.73 22.38
N ILE A 142 10.25 -3.68 22.19
CA ILE A 142 11.67 -3.78 21.87
C ILE A 142 12.46 -3.36 23.11
N GLU A 143 13.06 -4.31 23.82
CA GLU A 143 13.87 -4.09 25.01
C GLU A 143 15.35 -4.37 24.73
N GLY A 144 15.66 -5.50 24.12
CA GLY A 144 17.01 -5.93 23.73
C GLY A 144 17.29 -5.73 22.24
N VAL A 145 18.58 -5.82 21.88
CA VAL A 145 19.06 -5.67 20.48
C VAL A 145 18.44 -6.74 19.55
N ARG A 146 18.17 -7.94 20.08
CA ARG A 146 17.58 -9.06 19.34
C ARG A 146 16.04 -9.10 19.41
N ASP A 147 15.39 -8.05 19.93
CA ASP A 147 13.94 -7.96 19.94
C ASP A 147 13.44 -7.32 18.65
N VAL A 148 12.40 -7.93 18.08
CA VAL A 148 11.74 -7.49 16.87
C VAL A 148 10.25 -7.36 17.16
N ALA A 149 9.65 -6.25 16.77
CA ALA A 149 8.22 -6.05 16.82
C ALA A 149 7.66 -5.93 15.41
N MET A 150 6.66 -6.74 15.09
CA MET A 150 5.93 -6.71 13.83
C MET A 150 4.43 -6.67 14.13
N PRO A 151 3.71 -5.62 13.68
CA PRO A 151 2.26 -5.60 13.82
C PRO A 151 1.59 -6.66 12.95
N ASP A 152 0.76 -7.49 13.56
CA ASP A 152 -0.09 -8.46 12.87
C ASP A 152 -1.42 -7.81 12.49
N TYR A 153 -1.42 -6.95 11.50
CA TYR A 153 -2.65 -6.38 11.00
C TYR A 153 -2.76 -6.49 9.49
N GLY A 154 -3.99 -6.60 9.03
CA GLY A 154 -4.25 -6.85 7.63
C GLY A 154 -3.92 -8.30 7.24
N LEU A 155 -3.94 -8.54 5.96
CA LEU A 155 -3.61 -9.80 5.29
C LEU A 155 -2.88 -9.39 4.01
N ILE A 156 -1.75 -8.72 4.19
CA ILE A 156 -1.10 -7.92 3.15
C ILE A 156 0.28 -8.48 2.78
N GLY A 157 0.69 -8.23 1.56
CA GLY A 157 1.97 -8.62 0.99
C GLY A 157 3.18 -7.86 1.54
N MET A 158 3.06 -7.29 2.77
CA MET A 158 4.16 -6.58 3.41
C MET A 158 4.20 -6.79 4.92
N ALA A 159 5.38 -6.63 5.52
CA ALA A 159 5.54 -6.53 6.97
C ALA A 159 6.28 -5.24 7.35
N ALA A 160 5.76 -4.55 8.37
CA ALA A 160 6.43 -3.43 9.01
C ALA A 160 7.22 -3.94 10.21
N VAL A 161 8.54 -3.81 10.18
CA VAL A 161 9.45 -4.37 11.18
C VAL A 161 10.09 -3.25 11.99
N TYR A 162 10.01 -3.39 13.31
CA TYR A 162 10.60 -2.46 14.26
C TYR A 162 11.70 -3.17 15.05
N CYS A 163 12.85 -2.54 15.16
CA CYS A 163 14.01 -3.04 15.88
C CYS A 163 14.84 -1.88 16.45
N LYS A 164 15.92 -2.20 17.17
CA LYS A 164 16.91 -1.18 17.52
C LYS A 164 17.74 -0.79 16.30
N PRO A 165 18.15 0.51 16.19
CA PRO A 165 18.91 1.00 15.03
C PRO A 165 20.19 0.20 14.73
N GLU A 166 20.92 -0.21 15.77
CA GLU A 166 22.14 -0.99 15.65
C GLU A 166 21.93 -2.41 15.11
N ALA A 167 20.69 -2.90 15.14
CA ALA A 167 20.33 -4.24 14.68
C ALA A 167 19.81 -4.26 13.22
N THR A 168 19.55 -3.08 12.64
CA THR A 168 18.82 -2.96 11.36
C THR A 168 19.46 -3.74 10.22
N GLU A 169 20.77 -3.63 10.01
CA GLU A 169 21.45 -4.30 8.90
C GLU A 169 21.48 -5.82 9.09
N GLU A 170 21.85 -6.28 10.30
CA GLU A 170 21.87 -7.72 10.60
C GLU A 170 20.48 -8.34 10.47
N LEU A 171 19.45 -7.64 10.95
CA LEU A 171 18.08 -8.11 10.83
C LEU A 171 17.62 -8.13 9.37
N ALA A 172 17.98 -7.14 8.57
CA ALA A 172 17.69 -7.12 7.15
C ALA A 172 18.34 -8.29 6.40
N ASP A 173 19.58 -8.66 6.76
CA ASP A 173 20.27 -9.81 6.19
C ASP A 173 19.56 -11.13 6.51
N VAL A 174 19.01 -11.25 7.70
CA VAL A 174 18.23 -12.42 8.10
C VAL A 174 16.86 -12.44 7.40
N LEU A 175 16.18 -11.30 7.31
CA LEU A 175 14.84 -11.22 6.72
C LEU A 175 14.81 -11.58 5.23
N VAL A 176 15.84 -11.22 4.45
CA VAL A 176 15.88 -11.54 3.00
C VAL A 176 15.97 -13.04 2.71
N GLU A 177 16.39 -13.85 3.69
CA GLU A 177 16.48 -15.29 3.57
C GLU A 177 15.17 -16.02 3.93
N ALA A 178 14.19 -15.29 4.50
CA ALA A 178 12.93 -15.88 4.88
C ALA A 178 12.08 -16.24 3.65
N GLU A 179 11.42 -17.39 3.73
CA GLU A 179 10.54 -17.86 2.66
C GLU A 179 9.43 -16.83 2.38
N GLY A 180 9.21 -16.55 1.10
CA GLY A 180 8.18 -15.59 0.67
C GLY A 180 8.63 -14.13 0.67
N VAL A 181 9.79 -13.79 1.23
CA VAL A 181 10.34 -12.45 1.16
C VAL A 181 10.86 -12.17 -0.25
N ASP A 182 10.43 -11.05 -0.81
CA ASP A 182 10.86 -10.54 -2.11
C ASP A 182 12.03 -9.57 -1.92
N LEU A 183 11.80 -8.50 -1.19
CA LEU A 183 12.81 -7.51 -0.86
C LEU A 183 12.60 -6.90 0.53
N VAL A 184 13.67 -6.35 1.05
CA VAL A 184 13.73 -5.67 2.34
C VAL A 184 14.30 -4.27 2.12
N VAL A 185 13.64 -3.25 2.72
CA VAL A 185 14.05 -1.85 2.58
C VAL A 185 14.28 -1.23 3.95
N TYR A 186 15.39 -0.53 4.13
CA TYR A 186 15.66 0.26 5.32
C TYR A 186 16.37 1.58 4.98
N ALA A 187 16.11 2.61 5.79
CA ALA A 187 16.78 3.90 5.62
C ALA A 187 18.26 3.78 5.99
N ASN A 188 19.14 4.37 5.18
CA ASN A 188 20.56 4.41 5.47
C ASN A 188 20.99 5.75 6.09
N SER A 189 22.18 5.78 6.69
CA SER A 189 22.73 6.95 7.36
C SER A 189 23.16 8.08 6.41
N SER A 190 23.25 7.80 5.11
CA SER A 190 23.66 8.76 4.08
C SER A 190 22.50 9.52 3.43
N GLY A 191 21.30 9.46 4.03
CA GLY A 191 20.12 10.21 3.54
C GLY A 191 19.40 9.54 2.37
N GLY A 192 19.38 8.21 2.35
CA GLY A 192 18.70 7.40 1.34
C GLY A 192 18.12 6.14 1.92
N ALA A 193 17.94 5.13 1.08
CA ALA A 193 17.48 3.80 1.45
C ALA A 193 18.36 2.72 0.84
N THR A 194 18.54 1.64 1.60
CA THR A 194 19.12 0.39 1.12
C THR A 194 18.00 -0.61 0.83
N ILE A 195 18.07 -1.24 -0.30
CA ILE A 195 17.15 -2.29 -0.75
C ILE A 195 17.96 -3.59 -0.84
N ARG A 196 17.45 -4.65 -0.24
CA ARG A 196 18.10 -5.96 -0.21
C ARG A 196 17.18 -7.04 -0.75
N THR A 197 17.79 -7.94 -1.50
CA THR A 197 17.26 -9.27 -1.80
C THR A 197 18.28 -10.31 -1.33
N SER A 198 17.97 -11.60 -1.41
CA SER A 198 18.93 -12.66 -1.10
C SER A 198 20.16 -12.68 -2.03
N VAL A 199 20.11 -12.03 -3.19
CA VAL A 199 21.13 -12.08 -4.25
C VAL A 199 21.65 -10.71 -4.70
N GLY A 200 21.14 -9.63 -4.12
CA GLY A 200 21.54 -8.28 -4.52
C GLY A 200 21.24 -7.19 -3.51
N ARG A 201 21.91 -6.06 -3.72
CA ARG A 201 21.73 -4.86 -2.89
C ARG A 201 21.63 -3.63 -3.79
N GLY A 202 20.64 -2.78 -3.54
CA GLY A 202 20.46 -1.48 -4.18
C GLY A 202 20.60 -0.34 -3.17
N HIS A 203 21.09 0.80 -3.63
CA HIS A 203 21.12 2.05 -2.88
C HIS A 203 20.40 3.13 -3.65
N LEU A 204 19.33 3.63 -3.08
CA LEU A 204 18.53 4.73 -3.62
C LEU A 204 18.82 5.98 -2.80
N ARG A 205 19.18 7.09 -3.48
CA ARG A 205 19.34 8.41 -2.89
C ARG A 205 18.44 9.41 -3.61
N TRP A 206 18.08 10.47 -2.95
CA TRP A 206 17.28 11.56 -3.49
C TRP A 206 17.79 12.91 -3.02
N SER A 207 17.47 13.98 -3.77
CA SER A 207 17.69 15.37 -3.37
C SER A 207 16.76 15.77 -2.21
N ASP A 208 17.12 16.81 -1.47
CA ASP A 208 16.32 17.28 -0.32
C ASP A 208 14.87 17.62 -0.69
N ASP A 209 14.67 18.15 -1.89
CA ASP A 209 13.34 18.46 -2.44
C ASP A 209 12.64 17.25 -3.10
N GLY A 210 13.31 16.11 -3.17
CA GLY A 210 12.80 14.88 -3.79
C GLY A 210 12.69 14.92 -5.31
N SER A 211 13.16 15.99 -5.97
CA SER A 211 13.04 16.16 -7.42
C SER A 211 14.02 15.30 -8.23
N ARG A 212 15.11 14.85 -7.61
CA ARG A 212 16.18 14.08 -8.26
C ARG A 212 16.45 12.78 -7.51
N ASN A 213 16.78 11.72 -8.25
CA ASN A 213 17.04 10.40 -7.71
C ASN A 213 18.32 9.82 -8.32
N TRP A 214 19.13 9.13 -7.52
CA TRP A 214 20.29 8.34 -7.90
C TRP A 214 20.09 6.90 -7.46
N TYR A 215 20.58 5.98 -8.25
CA TYR A 215 20.49 4.56 -7.93
C TYR A 215 21.76 3.82 -8.31
N GLU A 216 22.19 2.96 -7.43
CA GLU A 216 23.31 2.03 -7.61
C GLU A 216 22.88 0.63 -7.14
N ALA A 217 23.40 -0.40 -7.77
CA ALA A 217 23.16 -1.78 -7.32
C ALA A 217 24.42 -2.63 -7.46
N THR A 218 24.52 -3.62 -6.58
CA THR A 218 25.55 -4.67 -6.58
C THR A 218 24.89 -6.04 -6.51
N GLY A 219 25.44 -7.04 -7.20
CA GLY A 219 24.78 -8.32 -7.40
C GLY A 219 23.63 -8.20 -8.40
N GLN A 220 22.53 -8.92 -8.17
CA GLN A 220 21.30 -8.74 -8.94
C GLN A 220 20.62 -7.44 -8.53
N ASP A 221 20.18 -6.65 -9.50
CA ASP A 221 19.49 -5.38 -9.26
C ASP A 221 18.13 -5.59 -8.57
N PRO A 222 17.96 -5.18 -7.29
CA PRO A 222 16.73 -5.46 -6.55
C PRO A 222 15.47 -4.77 -7.08
N LEU A 223 15.60 -3.63 -7.74
CA LEU A 223 14.48 -2.82 -8.23
C LEU A 223 14.40 -2.76 -9.75
N GLU A 224 15.32 -3.45 -10.46
CA GLU A 224 15.44 -3.41 -11.92
C GLU A 224 15.69 -1.99 -12.47
N LEU A 225 16.18 -1.07 -11.64
CA LEU A 225 16.38 0.33 -12.00
C LEU A 225 17.65 0.60 -12.83
N LEU A 226 18.67 -0.26 -12.78
CA LEU A 226 19.87 -0.07 -13.59
C LEU A 226 19.55 -0.02 -15.09
N ALA A 227 18.63 -0.89 -15.55
CA ALA A 227 18.17 -0.89 -16.93
C ALA A 227 17.41 0.40 -17.28
N VAL A 228 16.60 0.91 -16.35
CA VAL A 228 15.86 2.17 -16.48
C VAL A 228 16.83 3.35 -16.58
N PHE A 229 17.80 3.46 -15.67
CA PHE A 229 18.82 4.51 -15.70
C PHE A 229 19.67 4.45 -16.98
N LYS A 230 20.03 3.24 -17.46
CA LYS A 230 20.73 3.06 -18.73
C LYS A 230 19.91 3.59 -19.91
N ARG A 231 18.61 3.32 -19.96
CA ARG A 231 17.71 3.82 -20.99
C ARG A 231 17.59 5.34 -20.91
N LEU A 232 17.31 5.92 -19.74
CA LEU A 232 17.22 7.37 -19.55
C LEU A 232 18.50 8.09 -19.93
N ARG A 233 19.68 7.48 -19.68
CA ARG A 233 20.97 8.02 -20.15
C ARG A 233 21.07 8.04 -21.66
N ALA A 234 20.70 6.97 -22.33
CA ALA A 234 20.70 6.88 -23.79
C ALA A 234 19.73 7.89 -24.43
N GLU A 235 18.64 8.23 -23.76
CA GLU A 235 17.65 9.23 -24.16
C GLU A 235 18.07 10.68 -23.81
N GLY A 236 19.21 10.89 -23.14
CA GLY A 236 19.67 12.22 -22.71
C GLY A 236 18.83 12.82 -21.56
N ARG A 237 18.13 12.01 -20.79
CA ARG A 237 17.22 12.42 -19.70
C ARG A 237 17.84 12.36 -18.30
N LEU A 238 19.12 11.97 -18.19
CA LEU A 238 19.88 12.11 -16.96
C LEU A 238 20.59 13.45 -16.90
N SER A 239 20.71 14.02 -15.70
CA SER A 239 21.59 15.16 -15.45
C SER A 239 23.06 14.77 -15.55
N ALA A 240 23.94 15.78 -15.60
CA ALA A 240 25.40 15.58 -15.69
C ALA A 240 25.97 14.77 -14.50
N ASP A 241 25.33 14.85 -13.32
CA ASP A 241 25.66 14.07 -12.12
C ASP A 241 25.08 12.65 -12.12
N GLY A 242 24.44 12.24 -13.21
CA GLY A 242 23.86 10.92 -13.38
C GLY A 242 22.50 10.72 -12.71
N SER A 243 21.88 11.77 -12.14
CA SER A 243 20.54 11.67 -11.54
C SER A 243 19.43 11.68 -12.57
N ALA A 244 18.33 10.98 -12.28
CA ALA A 244 17.06 11.07 -12.99
C ALA A 244 16.13 12.06 -12.29
N SER A 245 15.29 12.79 -13.04
CA SER A 245 14.19 13.54 -12.45
C SER A 245 13.13 12.58 -11.89
N ASP A 246 12.38 13.01 -10.87
CA ASP A 246 11.30 12.22 -10.32
C ASP A 246 10.22 11.90 -11.38
N ALA A 247 9.91 12.88 -12.23
CA ALA A 247 8.94 12.71 -13.32
C ALA A 247 9.43 11.71 -14.39
N ASP A 248 10.71 11.78 -14.77
CA ASP A 248 11.28 10.83 -15.74
C ASP A 248 11.32 9.42 -15.20
N LEU A 249 11.66 9.28 -13.93
CA LEU A 249 11.73 7.99 -13.27
C LEU A 249 10.33 7.39 -13.08
N PHE A 250 9.35 8.20 -12.69
CA PHE A 250 7.94 7.77 -12.64
C PHE A 250 7.48 7.27 -14.00
N ALA A 251 7.62 8.09 -15.06
CA ALA A 251 7.20 7.72 -16.41
C ALA A 251 7.89 6.44 -16.91
N ALA A 252 9.16 6.25 -16.56
CA ALA A 252 9.94 5.09 -16.98
C ALA A 252 9.61 3.81 -16.21
N THR A 253 9.01 3.92 -15.01
CA THR A 253 8.72 2.78 -14.12
C THR A 253 7.23 2.52 -13.86
N ALA A 254 6.32 3.37 -14.37
CA ALA A 254 4.88 3.22 -14.13
C ALA A 254 4.32 1.83 -14.53
N GLY A 255 4.87 1.20 -15.57
CA GLY A 255 4.50 -0.15 -16.02
C GLY A 255 5.54 -1.23 -15.70
N SER A 256 6.51 -0.98 -14.82
CA SER A 256 7.52 -1.96 -14.44
C SER A 256 7.00 -2.95 -13.39
N TRP A 257 7.81 -3.98 -13.09
CA TRP A 257 7.50 -4.91 -12.01
C TRP A 257 7.35 -4.20 -10.65
N TYR A 258 8.18 -3.18 -10.40
CA TYR A 258 8.07 -2.29 -9.24
C TYR A 258 7.68 -0.88 -9.70
N PRO A 259 6.39 -0.54 -9.80
CA PRO A 259 5.96 0.79 -10.25
C PRO A 259 6.37 1.88 -9.27
N ASP A 260 6.93 2.97 -9.79
CA ASP A 260 7.33 4.17 -9.01
C ASP A 260 8.08 3.87 -7.70
N PRO A 261 9.10 2.99 -7.71
CA PRO A 261 9.69 2.48 -6.49
C PRO A 261 10.44 3.56 -5.71
N ALA A 262 11.04 4.54 -6.41
CA ALA A 262 11.81 5.61 -5.80
C ALA A 262 10.94 6.53 -4.94
N ALA A 263 9.83 7.01 -5.46
CA ALA A 263 8.94 7.89 -4.70
C ALA A 263 8.28 7.15 -3.54
N ARG A 264 7.89 5.89 -3.70
CA ARG A 264 7.28 5.07 -2.65
C ARG A 264 8.24 4.86 -1.49
N ILE A 265 9.49 4.47 -1.77
CA ILE A 265 10.53 4.26 -0.76
C ILE A 265 10.89 5.60 -0.09
N ARG A 266 11.05 6.68 -0.86
CA ARG A 266 11.33 8.01 -0.33
C ARG A 266 10.23 8.49 0.60
N ASN A 267 8.97 8.39 0.22
CA ASN A 267 7.83 8.83 1.05
C ASN A 267 7.77 8.09 2.39
N TRP A 268 8.06 6.78 2.40
CA TRP A 268 8.23 6.04 3.64
C TRP A 268 9.44 6.54 4.45
N ALA A 269 10.61 6.70 3.81
CA ALA A 269 11.85 7.08 4.49
C ALA A 269 11.79 8.48 5.11
N LEU A 270 11.05 9.42 4.50
CA LEU A 270 10.87 10.80 4.97
C LEU A 270 9.85 10.96 6.11
N ASN A 271 9.40 9.86 6.73
CA ASN A 271 8.43 9.89 7.84
C ASN A 271 7.06 10.50 7.46
N HIS A 272 6.60 10.33 6.24
CA HIS A 272 5.23 10.71 5.85
C HIS A 272 4.17 9.79 6.50
N VAL A 273 4.61 8.76 7.23
CA VAL A 273 3.79 7.88 8.07
C VAL A 273 4.04 8.16 9.55
N GLN A 274 3.00 8.07 10.36
CA GLN A 274 3.06 8.44 11.79
C GLN A 274 4.07 7.61 12.60
N ASN A 275 4.15 6.31 12.35
CA ASN A 275 5.06 5.38 13.01
C ASN A 275 5.85 4.63 11.94
N ARG A 276 6.87 5.26 11.40
CA ARG A 276 7.71 4.64 10.38
C ARG A 276 8.38 3.38 10.95
N ALA A 277 8.22 2.26 10.25
CA ALA A 277 8.99 1.04 10.51
C ALA A 277 10.49 1.28 10.31
N ASP A 278 11.34 0.54 11.00
CA ASP A 278 12.78 0.58 10.80
C ASP A 278 13.17 -0.16 9.52
N ILE A 279 12.43 -1.25 9.22
CA ILE A 279 12.56 -2.05 8.00
C ILE A 279 11.16 -2.28 7.42
N LEU A 280 11.04 -2.17 6.10
CA LEU A 280 9.90 -2.69 5.34
C LEU A 280 10.29 -4.00 4.65
N VAL A 281 9.42 -4.98 4.73
CA VAL A 281 9.52 -6.24 4.00
C VAL A 281 8.43 -6.28 2.95
N SER A 282 8.78 -6.48 1.69
CA SER A 282 7.83 -6.81 0.61
C SER A 282 7.84 -8.29 0.38
N LEU A 283 6.68 -8.89 0.23
CA LEU A 283 6.51 -10.31 0.00
C LEU A 283 6.28 -10.60 -1.49
N LYS A 284 6.65 -11.79 -1.91
CA LYS A 284 6.33 -12.32 -3.23
C LYS A 284 4.82 -12.57 -3.36
N PRO A 285 4.25 -12.48 -4.56
CA PRO A 285 2.89 -12.98 -4.80
C PRO A 285 2.71 -14.39 -4.25
N GLY A 286 1.56 -14.65 -3.62
CA GLY A 286 1.28 -15.92 -2.95
C GLY A 286 1.68 -15.98 -1.48
N TYR A 287 2.19 -14.86 -0.92
CA TYR A 287 2.49 -14.73 0.50
C TYR A 287 1.86 -13.48 1.10
N PHE A 288 1.48 -13.58 2.37
CA PHE A 288 1.04 -12.43 3.17
C PHE A 288 1.60 -12.48 4.59
N HIS A 289 1.57 -11.33 5.25
CA HIS A 289 1.80 -11.18 6.68
C HIS A 289 0.56 -10.59 7.34
N GLY A 290 0.21 -11.05 8.54
CA GLY A 290 -0.92 -10.54 9.30
C GLY A 290 -1.58 -11.56 10.21
N ALA A 291 -2.75 -11.19 10.75
CA ALA A 291 -3.42 -11.92 11.83
C ALA A 291 -3.82 -13.35 11.44
N GLY A 292 -3.09 -14.31 11.98
CA GLY A 292 -3.28 -15.75 11.72
C GLY A 292 -4.64 -16.33 12.10
N VAL A 293 -5.46 -15.60 12.88
CA VAL A 293 -6.80 -16.09 13.29
C VAL A 293 -7.72 -16.31 12.08
N PHE A 294 -7.60 -15.48 11.03
CA PHE A 294 -8.42 -15.62 9.82
C PHE A 294 -7.90 -16.69 8.85
N THR A 295 -6.61 -17.01 8.91
CA THR A 295 -5.98 -17.96 7.97
C THR A 295 -6.47 -19.39 8.15
N HIS A 296 -7.03 -19.72 9.31
CA HIS A 296 -7.62 -21.04 9.60
C HIS A 296 -9.10 -21.15 9.21
N ILE A 297 -9.73 -20.04 8.81
CA ILE A 297 -11.18 -19.97 8.58
C ILE A 297 -11.48 -19.78 7.09
N VAL A 298 -10.58 -19.12 6.35
CA VAL A 298 -10.82 -18.72 4.95
C VAL A 298 -9.55 -18.89 4.11
N ASP A 299 -9.72 -19.43 2.91
CA ASP A 299 -8.67 -19.46 1.88
C ASP A 299 -8.62 -18.10 1.17
N PHE A 300 -7.44 -17.49 1.17
CA PHE A 300 -7.24 -16.20 0.49
C PHE A 300 -6.85 -16.43 -0.97
N VAL A 301 -7.63 -15.86 -1.86
CA VAL A 301 -7.41 -15.94 -3.31
C VAL A 301 -6.59 -14.78 -3.86
N GLY A 302 -6.31 -13.78 -3.03
CA GLY A 302 -5.51 -12.63 -3.40
C GLY A 302 -5.07 -11.79 -2.22
N THR A 303 -4.03 -10.99 -2.43
CA THR A 303 -3.53 -10.02 -1.44
C THR A 303 -2.97 -8.79 -2.15
N HIS A 304 -2.66 -7.75 -1.38
CA HIS A 304 -2.08 -6.49 -1.84
C HIS A 304 -1.02 -5.98 -0.86
N GLY A 305 -0.45 -4.79 -1.14
CA GLY A 305 0.49 -4.13 -0.23
C GLY A 305 1.96 -4.45 -0.48
N ALA A 306 2.28 -5.44 -1.34
CA ALA A 306 3.64 -5.68 -1.81
C ALA A 306 4.12 -4.57 -2.76
N MET A 307 5.43 -4.55 -3.05
CA MET A 307 6.01 -3.58 -3.98
C MET A 307 5.72 -3.88 -5.46
N GLU A 308 5.34 -5.11 -5.78
CA GLU A 308 5.11 -5.56 -7.15
C GLU A 308 3.87 -4.90 -7.80
N SER A 309 3.82 -4.98 -9.13
CA SER A 309 2.86 -4.22 -9.96
C SER A 309 1.39 -4.57 -9.69
N ALA A 310 1.04 -5.84 -9.55
CA ALA A 310 -0.35 -6.26 -9.36
C ALA A 310 -0.92 -5.78 -8.01
N SER A 311 -0.09 -5.72 -6.95
CA SER A 311 -0.47 -5.14 -5.65
C SER A 311 -0.48 -3.61 -5.65
N THR A 312 0.24 -2.98 -6.59
CA THR A 312 0.47 -1.52 -6.59
C THR A 312 -0.46 -0.78 -7.54
N LEU A 313 -0.62 -1.31 -8.76
CA LEU A 313 -1.37 -0.63 -9.81
C LEU A 313 -2.87 -0.79 -9.58
N GLY A 314 -3.50 0.31 -9.23
CA GLY A 314 -4.94 0.44 -9.22
C GLY A 314 -5.48 0.88 -10.56
N PHE A 315 -6.78 1.13 -10.61
CA PHE A 315 -7.46 1.72 -11.75
C PHE A 315 -7.99 3.11 -11.41
N ALA A 316 -8.14 3.93 -12.43
CA ALA A 316 -8.93 5.16 -12.37
C ALA A 316 -9.76 5.29 -13.65
N MET A 317 -11.04 5.65 -13.51
CA MET A 317 -11.93 5.94 -14.62
C MET A 317 -12.86 7.09 -14.26
N GLY A 318 -13.21 7.90 -15.22
CA GLY A 318 -14.06 9.07 -14.96
C GLY A 318 -14.84 9.52 -16.18
N THR A 319 -15.75 10.45 -15.95
CA THR A 319 -16.52 11.13 -17.00
C THR A 319 -15.69 12.16 -17.77
N SER A 320 -14.51 12.54 -17.25
CA SER A 320 -13.52 13.36 -17.93
C SER A 320 -12.29 12.52 -18.29
N PRO A 321 -11.55 12.90 -19.37
CA PRO A 321 -10.31 12.23 -19.73
C PRO A 321 -9.30 12.23 -18.58
N LEU A 322 -8.63 11.10 -18.37
CA LEU A 322 -7.56 10.93 -17.41
C LEU A 322 -6.22 10.65 -18.13
N PRO A 323 -5.08 11.05 -17.58
CA PRO A 323 -3.78 10.66 -18.11
C PRO A 323 -3.60 9.13 -18.01
N PRO A 324 -2.76 8.53 -18.85
CA PRO A 324 -2.60 7.07 -18.93
C PRO A 324 -2.00 6.45 -17.65
N ALA A 325 -1.23 7.23 -16.90
CA ALA A 325 -0.71 6.84 -15.59
C ALA A 325 -0.49 8.09 -14.73
N GLN A 326 -0.80 7.98 -13.45
CA GLN A 326 -0.56 9.03 -12.46
C GLN A 326 -0.48 8.43 -11.05
N ARG A 327 0.10 9.17 -10.13
CA ARG A 327 0.08 8.83 -8.71
C ARG A 327 -1.31 9.11 -8.13
N LEU A 328 -1.74 8.30 -7.19
CA LEU A 328 -3.02 8.52 -6.52
C LEU A 328 -3.11 9.92 -5.86
N ALA A 329 -1.98 10.42 -5.34
CA ALA A 329 -1.91 11.76 -4.75
C ALA A 329 -2.22 12.88 -5.75
N ASP A 330 -1.95 12.65 -7.04
CA ASP A 330 -2.16 13.63 -8.11
C ASP A 330 -3.55 13.49 -8.77
N LEU A 331 -4.28 12.43 -8.41
CA LEU A 331 -5.60 12.13 -8.97
C LEU A 331 -6.69 13.06 -8.41
N LEU A 332 -6.56 13.43 -7.15
CA LEU A 332 -7.53 14.29 -6.49
C LEU A 332 -7.14 15.76 -6.66
N PRO A 333 -8.10 16.66 -6.95
CA PRO A 333 -7.84 18.10 -7.01
C PRO A 333 -7.19 18.61 -5.71
N GLU A 334 -6.26 19.56 -5.83
CA GLU A 334 -5.56 20.15 -4.67
C GLU A 334 -6.51 20.64 -3.57
N GLU A 335 -7.71 21.06 -3.92
CA GLU A 335 -8.74 21.53 -3.00
C GLU A 335 -9.11 20.45 -1.97
N PHE A 336 -9.03 19.16 -2.34
CA PHE A 336 -9.23 18.03 -1.43
C PHE A 336 -8.04 17.76 -0.53
N MET A 337 -6.85 18.13 -0.99
CA MET A 337 -5.62 17.94 -0.24
C MET A 337 -5.37 19.07 0.77
N LYS A 338 -5.97 20.25 0.56
CA LYS A 338 -5.85 21.37 1.49
C LYS A 338 -6.65 21.10 2.77
N THR A 339 -5.96 21.03 3.88
CA THR A 339 -6.56 20.97 5.22
C THR A 339 -7.30 22.28 5.54
N GLU A 340 -8.55 22.40 5.21
CA GLU A 340 -9.40 23.30 5.99
C GLU A 340 -9.53 22.73 7.40
N LYS A 341 -9.00 23.46 8.37
CA LYS A 341 -9.37 23.27 9.78
C LYS A 341 -10.87 23.53 9.87
N ARG A 342 -11.69 22.51 9.69
CA ARG A 342 -13.10 22.61 10.08
C ARG A 342 -13.12 22.80 11.59
N LYS A 343 -13.53 23.99 11.99
CA LYS A 343 -13.79 24.39 13.38
C LYS A 343 -14.84 23.49 14.02
#